data_9c47bebf47af9c30f4847717defdbcf4
#
_entry.id   9c47bebf47af9c30f4847717defdbcf4
#
_cell.length_a   1.000
_cell.length_b   1.000
_cell.length_c   1.000
_cell.angle_alpha   90.00
_cell.angle_beta   90.00
_cell.angle_gamma   90.00
#
_symmetry.space_group_name_H-M   'P 1'
#
loop_
_entity.id
_entity.type
_entity.pdbx_description
1 polymer ?
#
loop_
_entity_poly.entity_id
_entity_poly.type
_entity_poly.pdbx_seq_one_letter_code
_entity_poly.pdbx_strand_id
1 'polypeptide(L)'
;MVFGRRRFDQQPTAPAAVLLASSGAPFSKAAVRRARELAAGEPVAVLSILKIYGSTFGLPNPGLLPTRREREEQFANVSKAINQLERSGCTADGQIAATRSAGRMIAKVARVRQVRVVVMDDSAESGVRRVIEGSVTSTVRRRLAGRANIELVSAAP
;
A
#
# COMPACT_ATOMS: atom_id res chain seq x y z
N MET A 1 -2.40 -21.22 8.35
CA MET A 1 -1.23 -21.07 7.48
C MET A 1 -0.39 -19.90 8.00
N VAL A 2 0.75 -20.20 8.56
CA VAL A 2 1.66 -19.16 9.03
C VAL A 2 2.38 -18.61 7.81
N PHE A 3 2.06 -17.40 7.38
CA PHE A 3 2.84 -16.71 6.38
C PHE A 3 4.21 -16.39 6.98
N GLY A 4 5.22 -17.15 6.58
CA GLY A 4 6.57 -16.92 7.05
C GLY A 4 7.02 -15.51 6.73
N ARG A 5 7.70 -14.87 7.67
CA ARG A 5 8.30 -13.53 7.54
C ARG A 5 9.08 -13.32 6.23
N ARG A 6 9.59 -14.39 5.63
CA ARG A 6 10.38 -14.39 4.39
C ARG A 6 9.61 -13.91 3.15
N ARG A 7 8.26 -13.96 3.15
CA ARG A 7 7.44 -13.54 2.01
C ARG A 7 7.42 -12.01 1.81
N PHE A 8 7.75 -11.26 2.84
CA PHE A 8 7.72 -9.79 2.82
C PHE A 8 9.11 -9.14 2.73
N ASP A 9 10.18 -9.91 2.94
CA ASP A 9 11.56 -9.41 2.87
C ASP A 9 12.07 -9.33 1.43
N GLN A 10 11.47 -10.05 0.51
CA GLN A 10 11.77 -9.96 -0.92
C GLN A 10 10.77 -9.02 -1.58
N GLN A 11 11.28 -8.03 -2.31
CA GLN A 11 10.43 -7.16 -3.11
C GLN A 11 9.88 -7.94 -4.30
N PRO A 12 8.56 -8.23 -4.35
CA PRO A 12 7.99 -8.93 -5.47
C PRO A 12 8.11 -8.08 -6.74
N THR A 13 8.53 -8.69 -7.82
CA THR A 13 8.69 -8.01 -9.12
C THR A 13 7.75 -8.54 -10.20
N ALA A 14 7.06 -9.64 -9.92
CA ALA A 14 6.11 -10.21 -10.87
C ALA A 14 4.98 -9.22 -11.20
N PRO A 15 4.52 -9.16 -12.45
CA PRO A 15 3.40 -8.31 -12.83
C PRO A 15 2.13 -8.60 -12.03
N ALA A 16 1.41 -7.53 -11.68
CA ALA A 16 0.10 -7.60 -11.05
C ALA A 16 -0.87 -6.66 -11.78
N ALA A 17 -2.16 -6.95 -11.75
CA ALA A 17 -3.14 -6.10 -12.40
C ALA A 17 -3.44 -4.84 -11.60
N VAL A 18 -3.51 -4.98 -10.28
CA VAL A 18 -3.92 -3.94 -9.34
C VAL A 18 -2.91 -3.86 -8.20
N LEU A 19 -2.58 -2.64 -7.79
CA LEU A 19 -1.88 -2.35 -6.56
C LEU A 19 -2.86 -1.78 -5.54
N LEU A 20 -3.08 -2.50 -4.45
CA LEU A 20 -3.81 -2.01 -3.28
C LEU A 20 -2.80 -1.41 -2.30
N ALA A 21 -2.81 -0.10 -2.13
CA ALA A 21 -1.81 0.63 -1.35
C ALA A 21 -2.42 1.36 -0.16
N SER A 22 -1.69 1.37 0.94
CA SER A 22 -2.02 2.12 2.14
C SER A 22 -0.80 2.86 2.65
N SER A 23 -0.99 4.07 3.16
CA SER A 23 0.07 4.87 3.79
C SER A 23 0.18 4.64 5.32
N GLY A 24 -0.17 3.44 5.77
CA GLY A 24 -0.05 3.01 7.16
C GLY A 24 -1.35 2.70 7.86
N ALA A 25 -2.49 3.08 7.29
CA ALA A 25 -3.80 2.71 7.82
C ALA A 25 -4.17 1.26 7.45
N PRO A 26 -5.00 0.59 8.25
CA PRO A 26 -5.58 -0.70 7.86
C PRO A 26 -6.37 -0.57 6.55
N PHE A 27 -6.38 -1.64 5.76
CA PHE A 27 -7.17 -1.69 4.52
C PHE A 27 -8.66 -1.87 4.84
N SER A 28 -9.50 -0.98 4.32
CA SER A 28 -10.95 -1.14 4.46
C SER A 28 -11.47 -2.31 3.63
N LYS A 29 -12.59 -2.88 4.06
CA LYS A 29 -13.27 -3.92 3.28
C LYS A 29 -13.68 -3.43 1.89
N ALA A 30 -14.08 -2.16 1.79
CA ALA A 30 -14.45 -1.54 0.52
C ALA A 30 -13.27 -1.46 -0.44
N ALA A 31 -12.08 -1.05 0.04
CA ALA A 31 -10.87 -0.99 -0.77
C ALA A 31 -10.42 -2.38 -1.25
N VAL A 32 -10.44 -3.37 -0.36
CA VAL A 32 -10.11 -4.76 -0.71
C VAL A 32 -11.07 -5.30 -1.77
N ARG A 33 -12.37 -5.09 -1.58
CA ARG A 33 -13.40 -5.51 -2.55
C ARG A 33 -13.19 -4.84 -3.91
N ARG A 34 -12.92 -3.54 -3.91
CA ARG A 34 -12.71 -2.79 -5.15
C ARG A 34 -11.46 -3.27 -5.90
N ALA A 35 -10.38 -3.54 -5.18
CA ALA A 35 -9.17 -4.10 -5.78
C ALA A 35 -9.46 -5.46 -6.44
N ARG A 36 -10.22 -6.32 -5.79
CA ARG A 36 -10.65 -7.60 -6.36
C ARG A 36 -11.47 -7.42 -7.64
N GLU A 37 -12.45 -6.52 -7.61
CA GLU A 37 -13.31 -6.26 -8.77
C GLU A 37 -12.48 -5.76 -9.98
N LEU A 38 -11.57 -4.84 -9.75
CA LEU A 38 -10.72 -4.27 -10.78
C LEU A 38 -9.67 -5.26 -11.30
N ALA A 39 -9.23 -6.19 -10.46
CA ALA A 39 -8.29 -7.24 -10.86
C ALA A 39 -8.93 -8.26 -11.81
N ALA A 40 -10.23 -8.50 -11.69
CA ALA A 40 -10.98 -9.39 -12.58
C ALA A 40 -10.31 -10.78 -12.77
N GLY A 41 -9.87 -11.38 -11.68
CA GLY A 41 -9.19 -12.68 -11.66
C GLY A 41 -7.68 -12.63 -11.82
N GLU A 42 -7.10 -11.49 -12.13
CA GLU A 42 -5.65 -11.31 -12.21
C GLU A 42 -5.03 -11.02 -10.84
N PRO A 43 -3.69 -11.15 -10.68
CA PRO A 43 -3.02 -10.94 -9.39
C PRO A 43 -3.17 -9.52 -8.85
N VAL A 44 -3.31 -9.42 -7.53
CA VAL A 44 -3.33 -8.17 -6.76
C VAL A 44 -2.06 -8.07 -5.91
N ALA A 45 -1.36 -6.95 -6.02
CA ALA A 45 -0.26 -6.61 -5.14
C ALA A 45 -0.78 -5.75 -3.98
N VAL A 46 -0.39 -6.06 -2.76
CA VAL A 46 -0.75 -5.31 -1.55
C VAL A 46 0.48 -4.63 -0.98
N LEU A 47 0.42 -3.32 -0.80
CA LEU A 47 1.53 -2.52 -0.30
C LEU A 47 1.09 -1.69 0.90
N SER A 48 1.80 -1.83 2.02
CA SER A 48 1.68 -0.92 3.15
C SER A 48 2.96 -0.13 3.36
N ILE A 49 2.81 1.17 3.58
CA ILE A 49 3.92 2.09 3.80
C ILE A 49 4.12 2.32 5.28
N LEU A 50 5.35 2.08 5.73
CA LEU A 50 5.83 2.55 7.02
C LEU A 50 6.55 3.89 6.83
N LYS A 51 5.97 4.95 7.35
CA LYS A 51 6.57 6.29 7.22
C LYS A 51 7.77 6.43 8.14
N ILE A 52 8.87 6.90 7.57
CA ILE A 52 10.03 7.35 8.30
C ILE A 52 9.92 8.88 8.44
N TYR A 53 9.85 9.37 9.67
CA TYR A 53 9.71 10.79 9.95
C TYR A 53 11.06 11.44 10.22
N GLY A 54 11.31 12.56 9.56
CA GLY A 54 12.39 13.47 9.86
C GLY A 54 13.80 13.00 9.56
N SER A 55 14.66 13.95 9.40
CA SER A 55 16.11 13.79 9.51
C SER A 55 16.65 15.05 10.15
N THR A 56 17.45 14.89 11.19
CA THR A 56 18.20 16.01 11.72
C THR A 56 19.53 16.08 10.97
N PHE A 57 19.77 17.18 10.25
CA PHE A 57 21.01 17.39 9.49
C PHE A 57 21.37 16.28 8.47
N GLY A 58 20.37 15.67 7.84
CA GLY A 58 20.61 14.63 6.85
C GLY A 58 20.95 13.24 7.41
N LEU A 59 21.09 13.13 8.72
CA LEU A 59 21.32 11.85 9.39
C LEU A 59 19.98 11.26 9.91
N PRO A 60 19.72 9.95 9.73
CA PRO A 60 18.54 9.34 10.29
C PRO A 60 18.63 9.38 11.82
N ASN A 61 17.60 9.93 12.46
CA ASN A 61 17.47 9.82 13.92
C ASN A 61 16.91 8.43 14.24
N PRO A 62 17.62 7.58 15.03
CA PRO A 62 17.16 6.24 15.37
C PRO A 62 15.78 6.20 16.03
N GLY A 63 15.40 7.26 16.78
CA GLY A 63 14.07 7.37 17.39
C GLY A 63 12.93 7.62 16.41
N LEU A 64 13.21 7.89 15.15
CA LEU A 64 12.22 8.14 14.08
C LEU A 64 12.06 6.95 13.13
N LEU A 65 12.84 5.90 13.30
CA LEU A 65 12.69 4.66 12.55
C LEU A 65 11.46 3.89 13.06
N PRO A 66 10.76 3.16 12.17
CA PRO A 66 9.63 2.34 12.58
C PRO A 66 10.02 1.34 13.66
N THR A 67 9.22 1.30 14.72
CA THR A 67 9.40 0.35 15.80
C THR A 67 9.04 -1.07 15.33
N ARG A 68 9.47 -2.07 16.08
CA ARG A 68 9.08 -3.45 15.85
C ARG A 68 7.56 -3.61 15.89
N ARG A 69 6.88 -2.95 16.84
CA ARG A 69 5.43 -2.97 16.97
C ARG A 69 4.73 -2.42 15.72
N GLU A 70 5.18 -1.28 15.21
CA GLU A 70 4.64 -0.69 13.98
C GLU A 70 4.81 -1.62 12.78
N ARG A 71 5.95 -2.29 12.66
CA ARG A 71 6.19 -3.28 11.60
C ARG A 71 5.25 -4.48 11.72
N GLU A 72 5.03 -4.97 12.93
CA GLU A 72 4.12 -6.09 13.21
C GLU A 72 2.67 -5.71 12.90
N GLU A 73 2.24 -4.49 13.22
CA GLU A 73 0.92 -3.97 12.87
C GLU A 73 0.72 -3.91 11.36
N GLN A 74 1.69 -3.39 10.62
CA GLN A 74 1.60 -3.33 9.16
C GLN A 74 1.64 -4.72 8.52
N PHE A 75 2.43 -5.61 9.06
CA PHE A 75 2.45 -7.01 8.66
C PHE A 75 1.06 -7.66 8.83
N ALA A 76 0.41 -7.43 9.97
CA ALA A 76 -0.94 -7.92 10.23
C ALA A 76 -1.97 -7.32 9.26
N ASN A 77 -1.88 -6.03 8.96
CA ASN A 77 -2.76 -5.34 8.02
C ASN A 77 -2.64 -5.93 6.60
N VAL A 78 -1.41 -6.11 6.13
CA VAL A 78 -1.15 -6.70 4.80
C VAL A 78 -1.62 -8.15 4.75
N SER A 79 -1.32 -8.94 5.77
CA SER A 79 -1.74 -10.34 5.84
C SER A 79 -3.26 -10.49 5.85
N LYS A 80 -3.96 -9.63 6.55
CA LYS A 80 -5.44 -9.61 6.58
C LYS A 80 -6.01 -9.30 5.19
N ALA A 81 -5.47 -8.32 4.49
CA ALA A 81 -5.91 -7.97 3.14
C ALA A 81 -5.66 -9.13 2.15
N ILE A 82 -4.47 -9.74 2.21
CA ILE A 82 -4.14 -10.91 1.38
C ILE A 82 -5.11 -12.06 1.65
N ASN A 83 -5.38 -12.37 2.91
CA ASN A 83 -6.31 -13.44 3.28
C ASN A 83 -7.72 -13.18 2.74
N GLN A 84 -8.20 -11.94 2.80
CA GLN A 84 -9.50 -11.57 2.25
C GLN A 84 -9.54 -11.75 0.72
N LEU A 85 -8.48 -11.36 0.02
CA LEU A 85 -8.37 -11.53 -1.43
C LEU A 85 -8.30 -13.00 -1.83
N GLU A 86 -7.49 -13.79 -1.14
CA GLU A 86 -7.33 -15.22 -1.41
C GLU A 86 -8.63 -16.01 -1.14
N ARG A 87 -9.36 -15.68 -0.08
CA ARG A 87 -10.68 -16.27 0.19
C ARG A 87 -11.70 -15.96 -0.90
N SER A 88 -11.53 -14.88 -1.61
CA SER A 88 -12.37 -14.48 -2.75
C SER A 88 -11.90 -15.06 -4.09
N GLY A 89 -10.89 -15.92 -4.08
CA GLY A 89 -10.33 -16.54 -5.28
C GLY A 89 -9.27 -15.72 -6.01
N CYS A 90 -8.81 -14.60 -5.44
CA CYS A 90 -7.75 -13.80 -6.03
C CYS A 90 -6.37 -14.30 -5.61
N THR A 91 -5.42 -14.28 -6.54
CA THR A 91 -4.01 -14.41 -6.21
C THR A 91 -3.50 -13.07 -5.68
N ALA A 92 -2.89 -13.07 -4.51
CA ALA A 92 -2.38 -11.85 -3.90
C ALA A 92 -1.02 -12.07 -3.25
N ASP A 93 -0.18 -11.07 -3.32
CA ASP A 93 1.06 -11.00 -2.56
C ASP A 93 1.17 -9.65 -1.85
N GLY A 94 2.08 -9.52 -0.91
CA GLY A 94 2.20 -8.31 -0.12
C GLY A 94 3.62 -7.86 0.11
N GLN A 95 3.74 -6.58 0.40
CA GLN A 95 5.00 -5.91 0.66
C GLN A 95 4.80 -4.80 1.70
N ILE A 96 5.77 -4.64 2.57
CA ILE A 96 5.87 -3.49 3.46
C ILE A 96 7.12 -2.72 3.07
N ALA A 97 6.98 -1.42 2.88
CA ALA A 97 8.10 -0.56 2.53
C ALA A 97 8.23 0.60 3.51
N ALA A 98 9.42 0.74 4.10
CA ALA A 98 9.75 1.87 4.94
C ALA A 98 10.32 2.99 4.08
N THR A 99 9.72 4.17 4.13
CA THR A 99 10.13 5.30 3.29
C THR A 99 9.74 6.65 3.89
N ARG A 100 10.46 7.69 3.51
CA ARG A 100 10.10 9.08 3.80
C ARG A 100 9.09 9.65 2.78
N SER A 101 8.98 9.03 1.63
CA SER A 101 8.15 9.50 0.53
C SER A 101 7.19 8.40 0.05
N ALA A 102 6.03 8.33 0.68
CA ALA A 102 5.02 7.33 0.39
C ALA A 102 4.58 7.36 -1.09
N GLY A 103 4.31 8.54 -1.64
CA GLY A 103 3.88 8.67 -3.03
C GLY A 103 4.90 8.19 -4.04
N ARG A 104 6.18 8.44 -3.81
CA ARG A 104 7.26 7.92 -4.66
C ARG A 104 7.35 6.40 -4.61
N MET A 105 7.24 5.84 -3.41
CA MET A 105 7.34 4.40 -3.22
C MET A 105 6.18 3.68 -3.86
N ILE A 106 4.95 4.18 -3.68
CA ILE A 106 3.75 3.61 -4.31
C ILE A 106 3.90 3.65 -5.85
N ALA A 107 4.31 4.79 -6.40
CA ALA A 107 4.52 4.91 -7.85
C ALA A 107 5.62 3.99 -8.37
N LYS A 108 6.72 3.84 -7.62
CA LYS A 108 7.81 2.91 -7.96
C LYS A 108 7.31 1.46 -8.00
N VAL A 109 6.61 1.02 -6.97
CA VAL A 109 6.07 -0.35 -6.91
C VAL A 109 5.05 -0.57 -8.03
N ALA A 110 4.17 0.39 -8.28
CA ALA A 110 3.21 0.31 -9.38
C ALA A 110 3.89 0.10 -10.74
N ARG A 111 4.99 0.81 -11.01
CA ARG A 111 5.77 0.65 -12.24
C ARG A 111 6.49 -0.69 -12.31
N VAL A 112 7.14 -1.10 -11.24
CA VAL A 112 7.85 -2.39 -11.17
C VAL A 112 6.88 -3.55 -11.38
N ARG A 113 5.70 -3.46 -10.78
CA ARG A 113 4.66 -4.49 -10.87
C ARG A 113 3.80 -4.35 -12.14
N GLN A 114 4.00 -3.32 -12.94
CA GLN A 114 3.25 -3.06 -14.19
C GLN A 114 1.74 -3.03 -14.00
N VAL A 115 1.27 -2.49 -12.87
CA VAL A 115 -0.16 -2.42 -12.58
C VAL A 115 -0.87 -1.43 -13.49
N ARG A 116 -2.13 -1.70 -13.83
CA ARG A 116 -2.97 -0.78 -14.57
C ARG A 116 -3.79 0.15 -13.68
N VAL A 117 -4.01 -0.24 -12.43
CA VAL A 117 -4.79 0.55 -11.45
C VAL A 117 -4.11 0.50 -10.09
N VAL A 118 -4.05 1.64 -9.42
CA VAL A 118 -3.69 1.76 -8.01
C VAL A 118 -4.95 2.09 -7.22
N VAL A 119 -5.33 1.24 -6.29
CA VAL A 119 -6.45 1.47 -5.36
C VAL A 119 -5.89 1.98 -4.05
N MET A 120 -6.33 3.15 -3.63
CA MET A 120 -5.96 3.78 -2.36
C MET A 120 -7.21 4.05 -1.54
N ASP A 121 -7.10 3.82 -0.24
CA ASP A 121 -8.19 4.04 0.70
C ASP A 121 -8.22 5.50 1.16
N ASP A 122 -9.34 6.18 0.94
CA ASP A 122 -9.59 7.56 1.36
C ASP A 122 -10.41 7.64 2.67
N SER A 123 -10.41 6.58 3.44
CA SER A 123 -11.17 6.49 4.70
C SER A 123 -10.47 7.08 5.92
N ALA A 124 -9.57 8.04 5.73
CA ALA A 124 -8.85 8.66 6.83
C ALA A 124 -9.78 9.39 7.80
N GLU A 125 -9.75 8.97 9.04
CA GLU A 125 -10.64 9.46 10.10
C GLU A 125 -10.34 10.89 10.60
N SER A 126 -9.23 11.50 10.18
CA SER A 126 -8.86 12.85 10.62
C SER A 126 -8.50 13.77 9.46
N GLY A 127 -8.88 15.07 9.59
CA GLY A 127 -8.59 16.09 8.57
C GLY A 127 -7.10 16.27 8.27
N VAL A 128 -6.21 16.02 9.25
CA VAL A 128 -4.76 16.07 9.06
C VAL A 128 -4.28 14.91 8.18
N ARG A 129 -4.83 13.72 8.35
CA ARG A 129 -4.54 12.57 7.47
C ARG A 129 -5.02 12.82 6.04
N ARG A 130 -6.18 13.43 5.86
CA ARG A 130 -6.69 13.81 4.52
C ARG A 130 -5.72 14.71 3.76
N VAL A 131 -5.14 15.68 4.39
CA VAL A 131 -4.17 16.58 3.75
C VAL A 131 -2.92 15.83 3.35
N ILE A 132 -2.42 14.95 4.21
CA ILE A 132 -1.22 14.13 3.94
C ILE A 132 -1.52 13.10 2.84
N GLU A 133 -2.66 12.45 2.89
CA GLU A 133 -3.07 11.46 1.88
C GLU A 133 -3.40 12.11 0.54
N GLY A 134 -4.00 13.29 0.54
CA GLY A 134 -4.19 14.08 -0.67
C GLY A 134 -2.88 14.41 -1.37
N SER A 135 -1.83 14.73 -0.61
CA SER A 135 -0.48 14.94 -1.13
C SER A 135 0.14 13.65 -1.71
N VAL A 136 -0.04 12.53 -1.03
CA VAL A 136 0.40 11.21 -1.51
C VAL A 136 -0.30 10.87 -2.82
N THR A 137 -1.62 10.99 -2.87
CA THR A 137 -2.42 10.70 -4.05
C THR A 137 -2.01 11.56 -5.24
N SER A 138 -1.82 12.86 -5.05
CA SER A 138 -1.41 13.76 -6.14
C SER A 138 -0.02 13.43 -6.66
N THR A 139 0.89 13.03 -5.80
CA THR A 139 2.23 12.57 -6.20
C THR A 139 2.16 11.29 -7.03
N VAL A 140 1.35 10.32 -6.59
CA VAL A 140 1.16 9.07 -7.32
C VAL A 140 0.54 9.33 -8.69
N ARG A 141 -0.50 10.14 -8.77
CA ARG A 141 -1.14 10.52 -10.05
C ARG A 141 -0.16 11.15 -11.02
N ARG A 142 0.61 12.12 -10.56
CA ARG A 142 1.59 12.81 -11.40
C ARG A 142 2.65 11.85 -11.92
N ARG A 143 3.14 10.93 -11.07
CA ARG A 143 4.20 9.99 -11.44
C ARG A 143 3.74 8.85 -12.32
N LEU A 144 2.45 8.49 -12.26
CA LEU A 144 1.87 7.42 -13.05
C LEU A 144 1.01 7.91 -14.21
N ALA A 145 1.02 9.21 -14.49
CA ALA A 145 0.27 9.78 -15.61
C ALA A 145 0.56 9.04 -16.92
N GLY A 146 -0.50 8.57 -17.58
CA GLY A 146 -0.41 7.79 -18.82
C GLY A 146 0.01 6.32 -18.66
N ARG A 147 0.28 5.85 -17.44
CA ARG A 147 0.72 4.46 -17.19
C ARG A 147 -0.28 3.64 -16.38
N ALA A 148 -0.88 4.25 -15.36
CA ALA A 148 -1.86 3.59 -14.51
C ALA A 148 -2.91 4.57 -14.03
N ASN A 149 -4.12 4.08 -13.81
CA ASN A 149 -5.20 4.84 -13.21
C ASN A 149 -5.12 4.78 -11.69
N ILE A 150 -5.59 5.83 -11.05
CA ILE A 150 -5.67 5.89 -9.59
C ILE A 150 -7.14 5.91 -9.21
N GLU A 151 -7.53 5.01 -8.34
CA GLU A 151 -8.87 4.96 -7.78
C GLU A 151 -8.82 5.15 -6.27
N LEU A 152 -9.52 6.16 -5.78
CA LEU A 152 -9.71 6.40 -4.36
C LEU A 152 -11.02 5.74 -3.94
N VAL A 153 -10.94 4.93 -2.91
CA VAL A 153 -12.10 4.28 -2.31
C VAL A 153 -12.37 4.93 -0.97
N SER A 154 -13.51 5.60 -0.85
CA SER A 154 -14.00 6.08 0.43
C SER A 154 -14.71 4.94 1.16
N ALA A 155 -14.35 4.73 2.42
CA ALA A 155 -15.19 3.90 3.26
C ALA A 155 -16.55 4.56 3.35
N ALA A 156 -17.60 3.86 2.96
CA ALA A 156 -18.97 4.34 3.17
C ALA A 156 -19.18 4.58 4.68
N PRO A 157 -19.83 5.69 5.08
CA PRO A 157 -20.14 5.94 6.47
C PRO A 157 -21.00 4.82 7.08
#